data_c8794b4077006ebf65b63a546c76f545
#
_entry.id   c8794b4077006ebf65b63a546c76f545
#
_cell.length_a   1.000
_cell.length_b   1.000
_cell.length_c   1.000
_cell.angle_alpha   90.00
_cell.angle_beta   90.00
_cell.angle_gamma   90.00
#
_symmetry.space_group_name_H-M   'P 1'
#
loop_
_entity.id
_entity.type
_entity.pdbx_description
1 polymer ?
#
loop_
_entity_poly.entity_id
_entity_poly.type
_entity_poly.pdbx_seq_one_letter_code
_entity_poly.pdbx_strand_id
1 'polypeptide(L)'
;MAAIENLQVFQALNRSPNACLVHSAELGDGLSAALWTNHHDAQEYETPSHHTLSCYIAGGTGTFRRGQPGHKGGPDKLCILPADHESGWVINGDIRLAHLYFSAEQFALGCVTLLDREPREMQLREQTFLEDPQQAQRFRQLLNLNWDEPAERLLTSSIAHELISHTLLSQVGARQGLRLKGGLAPHQRRQLVDFIDSQLAEPISLGQLAGLCALSEYHFARMFRMSFGLPPHQYVLARRLSRARELLRGTALPLGEIALACGFAS
;
A
#
# COMPACT_ATOMS: atom_id res chain seq x y z
N MET A 1 -1.34 9.67 -13.57
CA MET A 1 -1.58 9.88 -12.12
C MET A 1 -1.77 11.35 -11.87
N ALA A 2 -2.68 11.71 -10.97
CA ALA A 2 -2.79 13.12 -10.56
C ALA A 2 -1.56 13.46 -9.71
N ALA A 3 -0.87 14.57 -10.04
CA ALA A 3 0.17 15.11 -9.18
C ALA A 3 -0.41 15.41 -7.78
N ILE A 4 0.41 15.34 -6.73
CA ILE A 4 -0.03 15.56 -5.34
C ILE A 4 -0.84 16.85 -5.19
N GLU A 5 -0.49 17.87 -5.96
CA GLU A 5 -1.17 19.18 -6.00
C GLU A 5 -2.64 19.11 -6.46
N ASN A 6 -3.05 18.02 -7.12
CA ASN A 6 -4.42 17.79 -7.58
C ASN A 6 -5.28 17.02 -6.58
N LEU A 7 -4.71 16.57 -5.47
CA LEU A 7 -5.42 15.84 -4.43
C LEU A 7 -6.24 16.79 -3.57
N GLN A 8 -7.55 16.52 -3.42
CA GLN A 8 -8.50 17.43 -2.77
C GLN A 8 -8.13 17.77 -1.32
N VAL A 9 -7.69 16.76 -0.53
CA VAL A 9 -7.26 16.98 0.86
C VAL A 9 -6.00 17.83 0.92
N PHE A 10 -5.05 17.62 0.00
CA PHE A 10 -3.87 18.46 -0.13
C PHE A 10 -4.24 19.90 -0.49
N GLN A 11 -5.14 20.08 -1.47
CA GLN A 11 -5.60 21.41 -1.90
C GLN A 11 -6.33 22.15 -0.78
N ALA A 12 -7.16 21.47 0.01
CA ALA A 12 -7.86 22.08 1.12
C ALA A 12 -6.88 22.69 2.14
N LEU A 13 -5.84 21.95 2.51
CA LEU A 13 -4.79 22.48 3.39
C LEU A 13 -3.98 23.58 2.71
N ASN A 14 -3.61 23.43 1.44
CA ASN A 14 -2.79 24.39 0.72
C ASN A 14 -3.52 25.74 0.48
N ARG A 15 -4.85 25.77 0.53
CA ARG A 15 -5.65 26.99 0.44
C ARG A 15 -5.83 27.71 1.77
N SER A 16 -5.60 27.04 2.88
CA SER A 16 -5.75 27.64 4.20
C SER A 16 -4.59 28.61 4.47
N PRO A 17 -4.88 29.83 4.94
CA PRO A 17 -3.83 30.76 5.37
C PRO A 17 -3.12 30.31 6.65
N ASN A 18 -3.70 29.37 7.39
CA ASN A 18 -3.23 28.90 8.67
C ASN A 18 -2.44 27.57 8.57
N ALA A 19 -2.49 26.92 7.40
CA ALA A 19 -1.71 25.71 7.13
C ALA A 19 -0.46 26.05 6.31
N CYS A 20 0.65 25.44 6.66
CA CYS A 20 1.90 25.59 5.93
C CYS A 20 2.42 24.23 5.52
N LEU A 21 2.70 24.05 4.23
CA LEU A 21 3.37 22.86 3.70
C LEU A 21 4.85 22.93 4.12
N VAL A 22 5.29 21.92 4.86
CA VAL A 22 6.70 21.78 5.27
C VAL A 22 7.49 21.04 4.19
N HIS A 23 6.92 19.94 3.71
CA HIS A 23 7.52 19.11 2.67
C HIS A 23 6.46 18.24 2.00
N SER A 24 6.65 17.92 0.72
CA SER A 24 5.82 16.94 0.00
C SER A 24 6.62 16.25 -1.09
N ALA A 25 6.29 14.99 -1.37
CA ALA A 25 6.88 14.24 -2.46
C ALA A 25 5.93 13.19 -3.04
N GLU A 26 6.12 12.87 -4.30
CA GLU A 26 5.57 11.67 -4.92
C GLU A 26 6.50 10.49 -4.64
N LEU A 27 5.96 9.43 -4.04
CA LEU A 27 6.72 8.27 -3.58
C LEU A 27 6.74 7.12 -4.61
N GLY A 28 6.12 7.33 -5.75
CA GLY A 28 5.94 6.31 -6.79
C GLY A 28 4.64 5.51 -6.59
N ASP A 29 4.27 4.72 -7.59
CA ASP A 29 3.12 3.79 -7.58
C ASP A 29 1.77 4.40 -7.17
N GLY A 30 1.56 5.68 -7.36
CA GLY A 30 0.33 6.36 -6.93
C GLY A 30 0.28 6.75 -5.46
N LEU A 31 1.43 6.74 -4.82
CA LEU A 31 1.61 7.17 -3.44
C LEU A 31 2.23 8.57 -3.40
N SER A 32 1.76 9.39 -2.48
CA SER A 32 2.33 10.71 -2.21
C SER A 32 2.28 11.00 -0.71
N ALA A 33 3.23 11.74 -0.21
CA ALA A 33 3.26 12.16 1.19
C ALA A 33 3.42 13.67 1.31
N ALA A 34 2.85 14.23 2.38
CA ALA A 34 3.04 15.62 2.74
C ALA A 34 3.14 15.80 4.26
N LEU A 35 4.01 16.69 4.68
CA LEU A 35 4.15 17.14 6.05
C LEU A 35 3.65 18.57 6.16
N TRP A 36 2.74 18.80 7.08
CA TRP A 36 2.07 20.06 7.31
C TRP A 36 2.25 20.57 8.74
N THR A 37 2.28 21.87 8.88
CA THR A 37 1.95 22.55 10.14
C THR A 37 0.65 23.32 9.96
N ASN A 38 -0.15 23.41 11.01
CA ASN A 38 -1.38 24.19 10.98
C ASN A 38 -1.63 24.79 12.38
N HIS A 39 -2.34 25.92 12.43
CA HIS A 39 -2.56 26.67 13.65
C HIS A 39 -3.92 27.35 13.64
N HIS A 40 -4.80 27.06 14.61
CA HIS A 40 -6.13 27.68 14.75
C HIS A 40 -6.93 27.77 13.44
N ASP A 41 -7.36 26.61 12.94
CA ASP A 41 -7.96 26.49 11.62
C ASP A 41 -9.27 25.70 11.63
N ALA A 42 -10.01 25.78 10.55
CA ALA A 42 -11.13 24.89 10.25
C ALA A 42 -10.97 24.34 8.83
N GLN A 43 -10.95 23.04 8.70
CA GLN A 43 -10.80 22.37 7.43
C GLN A 43 -12.03 21.53 7.08
N GLU A 44 -12.40 21.54 5.80
CA GLU A 44 -13.46 20.71 5.26
C GLU A 44 -12.93 19.90 4.08
N TYR A 45 -13.19 18.60 4.11
CA TYR A 45 -12.86 17.69 3.02
C TYR A 45 -14.17 17.17 2.43
N GLU A 46 -14.37 17.45 1.15
CA GLU A 46 -15.58 17.10 0.41
C GLU A 46 -15.22 16.03 -0.64
N THR A 47 -15.71 14.83 -0.44
CA THR A 47 -15.65 13.70 -1.39
C THR A 47 -14.33 13.56 -2.16
N PRO A 48 -13.16 13.45 -1.47
CA PRO A 48 -11.89 13.30 -2.16
C PRO A 48 -11.83 11.98 -2.93
N SER A 49 -11.27 11.99 -4.14
CA SER A 49 -11.14 10.81 -5.00
C SER A 49 -9.99 9.86 -4.59
N HIS A 50 -9.36 10.14 -3.45
CA HIS A 50 -8.22 9.40 -2.91
C HIS A 50 -8.40 9.12 -1.43
N HIS A 51 -7.69 8.12 -0.93
CA HIS A 51 -7.62 7.83 0.49
C HIS A 51 -6.49 8.63 1.13
N THR A 52 -6.66 9.00 2.40
CA THR A 52 -5.61 9.65 3.19
C THR A 52 -5.43 8.92 4.51
N LEU A 53 -4.19 8.56 4.81
CA LEU A 53 -3.77 8.15 6.15
C LEU A 53 -3.03 9.33 6.78
N SER A 54 -3.56 9.84 7.89
CA SER A 54 -3.01 10.99 8.60
C SER A 54 -2.41 10.57 9.92
N CYS A 55 -1.23 11.09 10.26
CA CYS A 55 -0.60 10.91 11.57
C CYS A 55 -0.26 12.27 12.19
N TYR A 56 -0.65 12.46 13.42
CA TYR A 56 -0.34 13.66 14.21
C TYR A 56 1.05 13.50 14.81
N ILE A 57 2.02 14.27 14.32
CA ILE A 57 3.43 14.16 14.72
C ILE A 57 3.72 14.93 16.00
N ALA A 58 3.10 16.11 16.15
CA ALA A 58 3.21 16.93 17.34
C ALA A 58 1.98 17.83 17.51
N GLY A 59 1.65 18.21 18.73
CA GLY A 59 0.50 19.05 19.03
C GLY A 59 -0.85 18.38 18.78
N GLY A 60 -1.86 19.15 18.37
CA GLY A 60 -3.16 18.64 17.94
C GLY A 60 -4.10 18.23 19.07
N THR A 61 -3.77 18.44 20.34
CA THR A 61 -4.63 18.08 21.48
C THR A 61 -5.93 18.90 21.55
N GLY A 62 -5.97 20.05 20.85
CA GLY A 62 -7.15 20.87 20.66
C GLY A 62 -7.94 20.54 19.39
N THR A 63 -7.47 19.58 18.56
CA THR A 63 -8.12 19.24 17.30
C THR A 63 -9.21 18.19 17.52
N PHE A 64 -10.36 18.41 16.88
CA PHE A 64 -11.45 17.45 16.90
C PHE A 64 -12.22 17.49 15.58
N ARG A 65 -12.94 16.40 15.29
CA ARG A 65 -13.87 16.35 14.16
C ARG A 65 -15.13 17.11 14.50
N ARG A 66 -15.63 17.92 13.55
CA ARG A 66 -16.90 18.65 13.71
C ARG A 66 -18.02 17.66 14.06
N GLY A 67 -18.78 17.94 15.09
CA GLY A 67 -19.80 17.04 15.65
C GLY A 67 -19.29 16.06 16.71
N GLN A 68 -17.98 15.95 16.94
CA GLN A 68 -17.38 15.06 17.94
C GLN A 68 -16.36 15.77 18.86
N PRO A 69 -16.73 16.87 19.56
CA PRO A 69 -15.78 17.68 20.31
C PRO A 69 -15.14 16.96 21.51
N GLY A 70 -15.73 15.88 21.97
CA GLY A 70 -15.20 15.04 23.06
C GLY A 70 -14.10 14.09 22.63
N HIS A 71 -13.97 13.80 21.33
CA HIS A 71 -12.93 12.93 20.78
C HIS A 71 -11.86 13.80 20.13
N LYS A 72 -10.69 13.86 20.75
CA LYS A 72 -9.63 14.81 20.40
C LYS A 72 -8.39 14.12 19.86
N GLY A 73 -7.69 14.83 19.00
CA GLY A 73 -6.37 14.48 18.50
C GLY A 73 -5.29 14.53 19.58
N GLY A 74 -4.07 14.39 19.14
CA GLY A 74 -2.87 14.43 19.97
C GLY A 74 -1.71 13.72 19.28
N PRO A 75 -0.49 13.85 19.78
CA PRO A 75 0.66 13.17 19.22
C PRO A 75 0.43 11.66 19.08
N ASP A 76 0.94 11.10 17.99
CA ASP A 76 0.84 9.68 17.62
C ASP A 76 -0.59 9.16 17.33
N LYS A 77 -1.59 10.04 17.31
CA LYS A 77 -2.93 9.70 16.85
C LYS A 77 -2.98 9.65 15.33
N LEU A 78 -3.73 8.69 14.82
CA LEU A 78 -3.91 8.49 13.38
C LEU A 78 -5.37 8.70 12.97
N CYS A 79 -5.56 9.13 11.72
CA CYS A 79 -6.87 9.15 11.08
C CYS A 79 -6.79 8.43 9.75
N ILE A 80 -7.79 7.59 9.48
CA ILE A 80 -7.99 6.91 8.21
C ILE A 80 -9.18 7.60 7.54
N LEU A 81 -8.92 8.27 6.44
CA LEU A 81 -9.91 9.03 5.66
C LEU A 81 -10.08 8.34 4.31
N PRO A 82 -11.18 7.60 4.09
CA PRO A 82 -11.44 6.92 2.83
C PRO A 82 -11.64 7.92 1.68
N ALA A 83 -11.54 7.45 0.44
CA ALA A 83 -12.10 8.18 -0.70
C ALA A 83 -13.61 8.39 -0.49
N ASP A 84 -14.16 9.41 -1.13
CA ASP A 84 -15.57 9.78 -1.07
C ASP A 84 -16.12 10.12 0.33
N HIS A 85 -15.22 10.36 1.31
CA HIS A 85 -15.64 10.79 2.65
C HIS A 85 -15.93 12.29 2.73
N GLU A 86 -16.78 12.67 3.67
CA GLU A 86 -16.97 14.06 4.06
C GLU A 86 -16.55 14.24 5.52
N SER A 87 -15.71 15.25 5.77
CA SER A 87 -15.28 15.51 7.13
C SER A 87 -14.93 16.97 7.38
N GLY A 88 -15.40 17.49 8.51
CA GLY A 88 -15.04 18.83 8.99
C GLY A 88 -14.18 18.73 10.24
N TRP A 89 -13.16 19.55 10.31
CA TRP A 89 -12.18 19.58 11.38
C TRP A 89 -12.08 20.95 12.01
N VAL A 90 -11.92 20.99 13.32
CA VAL A 90 -11.62 22.20 14.09
C VAL A 90 -10.26 22.00 14.74
N ILE A 91 -9.34 22.90 14.45
CA ILE A 91 -7.95 22.86 14.93
C ILE A 91 -7.76 24.02 15.90
N ASN A 92 -7.73 23.73 17.19
CA ASN A 92 -7.46 24.70 18.24
C ASN A 92 -6.03 24.52 18.76
N GLY A 93 -5.16 25.45 18.37
CA GLY A 93 -3.73 25.42 18.69
C GLY A 93 -2.88 24.83 17.59
N ASP A 94 -1.61 24.57 17.90
CA ASP A 94 -0.63 24.10 16.96
C ASP A 94 -0.76 22.61 16.70
N ILE A 95 -0.55 22.23 15.44
CA ILE A 95 -0.45 20.84 15.02
C ILE A 95 0.62 20.69 13.95
N ARG A 96 1.37 19.59 14.01
CA ARG A 96 2.20 19.07 12.93
C ARG A 96 1.70 17.69 12.55
N LEU A 97 1.33 17.50 11.28
CA LEU A 97 0.72 16.27 10.79
C LEU A 97 1.35 15.82 9.50
N ALA A 98 1.49 14.51 9.33
CA ALA A 98 1.90 13.88 8.11
C ALA A 98 0.70 13.21 7.45
N HIS A 99 0.56 13.41 6.13
CA HIS A 99 -0.41 12.72 5.31
C HIS A 99 0.30 11.78 4.34
N LEU A 100 -0.20 10.56 4.22
CA LEU A 100 0.11 9.63 3.15
C LEU A 100 -1.17 9.48 2.31
N TYR A 101 -1.07 9.86 1.05
CA TYR A 101 -2.16 9.77 0.08
C TYR A 101 -1.97 8.55 -0.81
N PHE A 102 -3.05 7.82 -1.09
CA PHE A 102 -3.03 6.68 -2.01
C PHE A 102 -4.33 6.58 -2.80
N SER A 103 -4.22 6.13 -4.03
CA SER A 103 -5.34 6.06 -4.95
C SER A 103 -6.29 4.89 -4.66
N ALA A 104 -7.51 4.96 -5.24
CA ALA A 104 -8.43 3.82 -5.23
C ALA A 104 -7.83 2.57 -5.89
N GLU A 105 -6.92 2.75 -6.87
CA GLU A 105 -6.20 1.65 -7.52
C GLU A 105 -5.22 0.98 -6.56
N GLN A 106 -4.50 1.75 -5.75
CA GLN A 106 -3.61 1.20 -4.71
C GLN A 106 -4.40 0.48 -3.62
N PHE A 107 -5.54 1.01 -3.23
CA PHE A 107 -6.46 0.31 -2.33
C PHE A 107 -6.93 -1.01 -2.94
N ALA A 108 -7.37 -1.00 -4.20
CA ALA A 108 -7.83 -2.20 -4.91
C ALA A 108 -6.71 -3.25 -5.04
N LEU A 109 -5.50 -2.80 -5.40
CA LEU A 109 -4.32 -3.68 -5.46
C LEU A 109 -4.05 -4.32 -4.09
N GLY A 110 -4.09 -3.55 -3.02
CA GLY A 110 -3.92 -4.04 -1.66
C GLY A 110 -5.01 -5.04 -1.25
N CYS A 111 -6.27 -4.81 -1.62
CA CYS A 111 -7.36 -5.76 -1.39
C CYS A 111 -7.07 -7.12 -2.04
N VAL A 112 -6.62 -7.13 -3.29
CA VAL A 112 -6.32 -8.35 -4.03
C VAL A 112 -5.05 -9.02 -3.50
N THR A 113 -3.95 -8.27 -3.35
CA THR A 113 -2.63 -8.85 -3.07
C THR A 113 -2.41 -9.22 -1.61
N LEU A 114 -2.96 -8.44 -0.67
CA LEU A 114 -2.75 -8.63 0.77
C LEU A 114 -3.93 -9.35 1.43
N LEU A 115 -5.15 -8.96 1.07
CA LEU A 115 -6.35 -9.45 1.75
C LEU A 115 -7.01 -10.59 0.99
N ASP A 116 -6.66 -10.74 -0.29
CA ASP A 116 -7.26 -11.71 -1.18
C ASP A 116 -8.80 -11.57 -1.25
N ARG A 117 -9.22 -10.33 -1.40
CA ARG A 117 -10.62 -9.91 -1.45
C ARG A 117 -10.93 -9.17 -2.75
N GLU A 118 -12.19 -9.29 -3.18
CA GLU A 118 -12.71 -8.48 -4.29
C GLU A 118 -12.79 -7.02 -3.84
N PRO A 119 -12.12 -6.08 -4.51
CA PRO A 119 -12.09 -4.67 -4.10
C PRO A 119 -13.47 -4.02 -3.99
N ARG A 120 -14.43 -4.45 -4.84
CA ARG A 120 -15.81 -3.93 -4.85
C ARG A 120 -16.60 -4.30 -3.58
N GLU A 121 -16.16 -5.35 -2.86
CA GLU A 121 -16.77 -5.80 -1.62
C GLU A 121 -16.08 -5.19 -0.38
N MET A 122 -15.02 -4.41 -0.62
CA MET A 122 -14.21 -3.84 0.44
C MET A 122 -14.38 -2.33 0.49
N GLN A 123 -14.52 -1.81 1.70
CA GLN A 123 -14.50 -0.38 1.97
C GLN A 123 -13.49 -0.10 3.07
N LEU A 124 -12.64 0.87 2.84
CA LEU A 124 -11.79 1.41 3.89
C LEU A 124 -12.70 2.16 4.87
N ARG A 125 -12.67 1.76 6.14
CA ARG A 125 -13.51 2.41 7.16
C ARG A 125 -12.83 3.66 7.66
N GLU A 126 -13.60 4.72 7.75
CA GLU A 126 -13.17 5.92 8.41
C GLU A 126 -12.89 5.64 9.90
N GLN A 127 -11.75 6.13 10.36
CA GLN A 127 -11.36 6.11 11.77
C GLN A 127 -10.67 7.43 12.11
N THR A 128 -11.01 7.99 13.25
CA THR A 128 -10.41 9.22 13.75
C THR A 128 -9.70 8.99 15.08
N PHE A 129 -8.53 9.58 15.23
CA PHE A 129 -7.73 9.57 16.45
C PHE A 129 -7.42 8.15 16.98
N LEU A 130 -7.22 7.22 16.06
CA LEU A 130 -6.81 5.86 16.36
C LEU A 130 -5.44 5.84 17.06
N GLU A 131 -5.29 4.99 18.06
CA GLU A 131 -4.02 4.70 18.71
C GLU A 131 -3.40 3.45 18.10
N ASP A 132 -2.33 3.64 17.33
CA ASP A 132 -1.52 2.57 16.75
C ASP A 132 -0.03 2.97 16.83
N PRO A 133 0.67 2.58 17.91
CA PRO A 133 2.07 2.94 18.09
C PRO A 133 3.00 2.45 16.98
N GLN A 134 2.68 1.31 16.35
CA GLN A 134 3.49 0.78 15.26
C GLN A 134 3.37 1.63 14.00
N GLN A 135 2.16 2.05 13.66
CA GLN A 135 1.91 2.97 12.56
C GLN A 135 2.54 4.34 12.82
N ALA A 136 2.37 4.89 14.02
CA ALA A 136 2.97 6.17 14.39
C ALA A 136 4.50 6.11 14.28
N GLN A 137 5.13 5.02 14.72
CA GLN A 137 6.57 4.81 14.57
C GLN A 137 7.01 4.75 13.11
N ARG A 138 6.25 4.07 12.23
CA ARG A 138 6.54 4.04 10.79
C ARG A 138 6.42 5.43 10.15
N PHE A 139 5.44 6.23 10.53
CA PHE A 139 5.37 7.62 10.08
C PHE A 139 6.60 8.41 10.52
N ARG A 140 7.09 8.24 11.74
CA ARG A 140 8.33 8.89 12.19
C ARG A 140 9.55 8.42 11.40
N GLN A 141 9.64 7.14 11.07
CA GLN A 141 10.68 6.60 10.20
C GLN A 141 10.62 7.23 8.80
N LEU A 142 9.42 7.31 8.20
CA LEU A 142 9.21 7.95 6.90
C LEU A 142 9.68 9.41 6.91
N LEU A 143 9.36 10.16 7.98
CA LEU A 143 9.73 11.58 8.13
C LEU A 143 11.21 11.83 8.40
N ASN A 144 11.96 10.82 8.83
CA ASN A 144 13.41 10.90 9.03
C ASN A 144 14.21 10.69 7.73
N LEU A 145 13.55 10.29 6.65
CA LEU A 145 14.17 10.10 5.34
C LEU A 145 14.11 11.39 4.53
N ASN A 146 15.10 11.57 3.66
CA ASN A 146 15.07 12.62 2.64
C ASN A 146 14.31 12.09 1.40
N TRP A 147 13.07 12.51 1.23
CA TRP A 147 12.19 12.04 0.16
C TRP A 147 12.67 12.42 -1.24
N ASP A 148 13.50 13.45 -1.36
CA ASP A 148 14.06 13.91 -2.62
C ASP A 148 15.34 13.16 -3.01
N GLU A 149 15.95 12.43 -2.06
CA GLU A 149 17.18 11.70 -2.30
C GLU A 149 16.93 10.37 -3.01
N PRO A 150 17.48 10.18 -4.24
CA PRO A 150 17.27 8.95 -5.00
C PRO A 150 17.68 7.67 -4.26
N ALA A 151 18.74 7.75 -3.43
CA ALA A 151 19.21 6.60 -2.65
C ALA A 151 18.21 6.15 -1.58
N GLU A 152 17.40 7.07 -1.05
CA GLU A 152 16.40 6.78 -0.02
C GLU A 152 14.99 6.51 -0.59
N ARG A 153 14.79 6.75 -1.89
CA ARG A 153 13.49 6.60 -2.55
C ARG A 153 12.88 5.21 -2.37
N LEU A 154 13.69 4.16 -2.52
CA LEU A 154 13.21 2.78 -2.35
C LEU A 154 12.74 2.51 -0.92
N LEU A 155 13.49 2.99 0.08
CA LEU A 155 13.14 2.82 1.48
C LEU A 155 11.89 3.63 1.84
N THR A 156 11.80 4.87 1.35
CA THR A 156 10.64 5.76 1.51
C THR A 156 9.36 5.11 0.94
N SER A 157 9.43 4.61 -0.29
CA SER A 157 8.32 3.89 -0.92
C SER A 157 7.96 2.61 -0.16
N SER A 158 8.95 1.85 0.30
CA SER A 158 8.72 0.62 1.07
C SER A 158 7.97 0.89 2.38
N ILE A 159 8.37 1.91 3.13
CA ILE A 159 7.69 2.29 4.38
C ILE A 159 6.25 2.77 4.09
N ALA A 160 6.05 3.52 3.01
CA ALA A 160 4.71 3.95 2.60
C ALA A 160 3.78 2.75 2.28
N HIS A 161 4.29 1.74 1.57
CA HIS A 161 3.56 0.50 1.31
C HIS A 161 3.29 -0.31 2.59
N GLU A 162 4.24 -0.33 3.54
CA GLU A 162 4.01 -0.97 4.85
C GLU A 162 2.90 -0.27 5.64
N LEU A 163 2.85 1.07 5.65
CA LEU A 163 1.79 1.85 6.28
C LEU A 163 0.42 1.48 5.73
N ILE A 164 0.28 1.42 4.40
CA ILE A 164 -0.97 1.04 3.74
C ILE A 164 -1.32 -0.43 4.03
N SER A 165 -0.34 -1.33 3.92
CA SER A 165 -0.53 -2.75 4.18
C SER A 165 -1.03 -3.01 5.59
N HIS A 166 -0.43 -2.37 6.58
CA HIS A 166 -0.85 -2.47 7.99
C HIS A 166 -2.29 -1.93 8.17
N THR A 167 -2.59 -0.78 7.55
CA THR A 167 -3.93 -0.18 7.60
C THR A 167 -4.98 -1.15 7.03
N LEU A 168 -4.73 -1.75 5.88
CA LEU A 168 -5.65 -2.71 5.26
C LEU A 168 -5.85 -3.97 6.11
N LEU A 169 -4.76 -4.53 6.62
CA LEU A 169 -4.80 -5.74 7.45
C LEU A 169 -5.53 -5.50 8.77
N SER A 170 -5.35 -4.34 9.42
CA SER A 170 -6.01 -3.98 10.67
C SER A 170 -7.53 -3.86 10.50
N GLN A 171 -7.99 -3.40 9.35
CA GLN A 171 -9.42 -3.25 9.04
C GLN A 171 -10.14 -4.60 8.83
N VAL A 172 -9.43 -5.62 8.41
CA VAL A 172 -9.98 -6.97 8.22
C VAL A 172 -9.94 -7.78 9.52
N GLY A 173 -8.90 -7.63 10.33
CA GLY A 173 -8.69 -8.38 11.57
C GLY A 173 -9.80 -8.17 12.63
N ALA A 174 -10.55 -7.07 12.55
CA ALA A 174 -11.66 -6.78 13.48
C ALA A 174 -12.90 -7.66 13.27
N ARG A 175 -13.00 -8.45 12.20
CA ARG A 175 -14.20 -9.25 11.88
C ARG A 175 -14.02 -10.75 11.67
N GLN A 176 -12.81 -11.25 11.45
CA GLN A 176 -12.59 -12.69 11.30
C GLN A 176 -11.24 -13.09 11.86
N GLY A 177 -11.26 -13.87 12.92
CA GLY A 177 -10.14 -14.76 13.20
C GLY A 177 -9.88 -15.60 11.93
N LEU A 178 -8.84 -15.27 11.19
CA LEU A 178 -8.42 -15.98 9.98
C LEU A 178 -8.10 -17.43 10.36
N ARG A 179 -9.12 -18.28 10.30
CA ARG A 179 -8.90 -19.70 10.10
C ARG A 179 -8.50 -19.86 8.63
N LEU A 180 -7.21 -19.82 8.38
CA LEU A 180 -6.61 -20.24 7.11
C LEU A 180 -6.91 -21.74 6.90
N LYS A 181 -8.10 -22.07 6.45
CA LYS A 181 -8.42 -23.36 5.87
C LYS A 181 -8.45 -23.15 4.35
N GLY A 182 -7.41 -23.56 3.68
CA GLY A 182 -7.35 -23.50 2.23
C GLY A 182 -5.90 -23.59 1.76
N GLY A 183 -5.72 -23.69 0.48
CA GLY A 183 -4.46 -23.88 -0.23
C GLY A 183 -4.67 -24.88 -1.36
N LEU A 184 -3.70 -24.94 -2.26
CA LEU A 184 -3.68 -25.91 -3.35
C LEU A 184 -3.33 -27.30 -2.80
N ALA A 185 -3.96 -28.32 -3.32
CA ALA A 185 -3.65 -29.70 -2.99
C ALA A 185 -2.19 -30.03 -3.31
N PRO A 186 -1.54 -30.98 -2.62
CA PRO A 186 -0.12 -31.32 -2.84
C PRO A 186 0.21 -31.69 -4.29
N HIS A 187 -0.71 -32.34 -5.02
CA HIS A 187 -0.51 -32.68 -6.42
C HIS A 187 -0.58 -31.44 -7.32
N GLN A 188 -1.52 -30.50 -7.06
CA GLN A 188 -1.63 -29.25 -7.79
C GLN A 188 -0.37 -28.39 -7.60
N ARG A 189 0.16 -28.32 -6.37
CA ARG A 189 1.41 -27.60 -6.10
C ARG A 189 2.59 -28.14 -6.90
N ARG A 190 2.74 -29.46 -6.97
CA ARG A 190 3.79 -30.11 -7.77
C ARG A 190 3.60 -29.80 -9.26
N GLN A 191 2.40 -30.01 -9.77
CA GLN A 191 2.08 -29.74 -11.17
C GLN A 191 2.38 -28.29 -11.58
N LEU A 192 2.06 -27.32 -10.71
CA LEU A 192 2.35 -25.92 -10.97
C LEU A 192 3.83 -25.60 -10.97
N VAL A 193 4.59 -26.17 -10.02
CA VAL A 193 6.05 -25.96 -9.98
C VAL A 193 6.70 -26.55 -11.24
N ASP A 194 6.34 -27.76 -11.62
CA ASP A 194 6.86 -28.44 -12.81
C ASP A 194 6.52 -27.64 -14.09
N PHE A 195 5.28 -27.15 -14.18
CA PHE A 195 4.84 -26.31 -15.31
C PHE A 195 5.62 -24.99 -15.36
N ILE A 196 5.69 -24.26 -14.24
CA ILE A 196 6.41 -22.97 -14.18
C ILE A 196 7.88 -23.18 -14.56
N ASP A 197 8.55 -24.19 -14.01
CA ASP A 197 9.96 -24.43 -14.27
C ASP A 197 10.23 -24.83 -15.73
N SER A 198 9.31 -25.57 -16.37
CA SER A 198 9.41 -25.92 -17.77
C SER A 198 9.13 -24.76 -18.74
N GLN A 199 8.43 -23.71 -18.29
CA GLN A 199 7.98 -22.60 -19.14
C GLN A 199 8.61 -21.25 -18.75
N LEU A 200 9.70 -21.23 -17.98
CA LEU A 200 10.29 -19.97 -17.47
C LEU A 200 10.69 -18.98 -18.58
N ALA A 201 11.11 -19.48 -19.75
CA ALA A 201 11.49 -18.67 -20.89
C ALA A 201 10.26 -18.02 -21.60
N GLU A 202 9.09 -18.61 -21.44
CA GLU A 202 7.87 -18.21 -22.15
C GLU A 202 6.97 -17.30 -21.29
N PRO A 203 6.07 -16.52 -21.91
CA PRO A 203 5.04 -15.79 -21.19
C PRO A 203 4.09 -16.74 -20.45
N ILE A 204 4.06 -16.67 -19.15
CA ILE A 204 3.12 -17.44 -18.30
C ILE A 204 1.98 -16.52 -17.87
N SER A 205 0.74 -16.85 -18.26
CA SER A 205 -0.45 -16.12 -17.83
C SER A 205 -1.09 -16.69 -16.56
N LEU A 206 -1.81 -15.85 -15.82
CA LEU A 206 -2.57 -16.28 -14.66
C LEU A 206 -3.65 -17.30 -15.04
N GLY A 207 -4.30 -17.11 -16.20
CA GLY A 207 -5.32 -18.02 -16.71
C GLY A 207 -4.78 -19.43 -17.01
N GLN A 208 -3.56 -19.54 -17.55
CA GLN A 208 -2.92 -20.84 -17.77
C GLN A 208 -2.70 -21.58 -16.45
N LEU A 209 -2.16 -20.89 -15.45
CA LEU A 209 -1.92 -21.48 -14.13
C LEU A 209 -3.22 -21.87 -13.42
N ALA A 210 -4.24 -21.03 -13.50
CA ALA A 210 -5.57 -21.28 -12.91
C ALA A 210 -6.25 -22.48 -13.58
N GLY A 211 -6.11 -22.59 -14.93
CA GLY A 211 -6.63 -23.72 -15.71
C GLY A 211 -6.07 -25.07 -15.29
N LEU A 212 -4.77 -25.13 -14.94
CA LEU A 212 -4.15 -26.38 -14.42
C LEU A 212 -4.80 -26.88 -13.12
N CYS A 213 -5.39 -25.98 -12.35
CA CYS A 213 -6.03 -26.31 -11.09
C CYS A 213 -7.56 -26.38 -11.18
N ALA A 214 -8.14 -26.15 -12.37
CA ALA A 214 -9.58 -26.01 -12.60
C ALA A 214 -10.24 -24.96 -11.70
N LEU A 215 -9.56 -23.83 -11.49
CA LEU A 215 -10.00 -22.72 -10.66
C LEU A 215 -10.19 -21.46 -11.50
N SER A 216 -11.02 -20.54 -11.03
CA SER A 216 -11.03 -19.17 -11.56
C SER A 216 -9.70 -18.48 -11.21
N GLU A 217 -9.26 -17.51 -12.01
CA GLU A 217 -8.01 -16.77 -11.77
C GLU A 217 -7.94 -16.15 -10.37
N TYR A 218 -9.04 -15.59 -9.92
CA TYR A 218 -9.16 -15.00 -8.57
C TYR A 218 -8.96 -16.05 -7.47
N HIS A 219 -9.71 -17.17 -7.56
CA HIS A 219 -9.61 -18.26 -6.58
C HIS A 219 -8.22 -18.92 -6.61
N PHE A 220 -7.65 -19.08 -7.79
CA PHE A 220 -6.32 -19.62 -7.98
C PHE A 220 -5.25 -18.74 -7.33
N ALA A 221 -5.22 -17.42 -7.61
CA ALA A 221 -4.24 -16.51 -7.04
C ALA A 221 -4.24 -16.57 -5.51
N ARG A 222 -5.41 -16.67 -4.92
CA ARG A 222 -5.62 -16.88 -3.48
C ARG A 222 -5.00 -18.19 -2.99
N MET A 223 -5.41 -19.31 -3.57
CA MET A 223 -4.93 -20.62 -3.15
C MET A 223 -3.43 -20.77 -3.37
N PHE A 224 -2.91 -20.19 -4.44
CA PHE A 224 -1.48 -20.18 -4.75
C PHE A 224 -0.70 -19.43 -3.67
N ARG A 225 -1.10 -18.21 -3.35
CA ARG A 225 -0.44 -17.40 -2.29
C ARG A 225 -0.47 -18.11 -0.94
N MET A 226 -1.57 -18.73 -0.57
CA MET A 226 -1.69 -19.51 0.66
C MET A 226 -0.73 -20.70 0.68
N SER A 227 -0.44 -21.28 -0.49
CA SER A 227 0.41 -22.47 -0.63
C SER A 227 1.90 -22.16 -0.74
N PHE A 228 2.25 -21.04 -1.40
CA PHE A 228 3.63 -20.69 -1.74
C PHE A 228 4.14 -19.43 -1.03
N GLY A 229 3.28 -18.73 -0.29
CA GLY A 229 3.62 -17.50 0.45
C GLY A 229 3.77 -16.25 -0.42
N LEU A 230 3.74 -16.39 -1.75
CA LEU A 230 3.92 -15.32 -2.74
C LEU A 230 2.80 -15.37 -3.79
N PRO A 231 2.38 -14.21 -4.34
CA PRO A 231 1.52 -14.18 -5.50
C PRO A 231 2.15 -14.88 -6.72
N PRO A 232 1.35 -15.43 -7.66
CA PRO A 232 1.87 -16.20 -8.80
C PRO A 232 2.96 -15.48 -9.59
N HIS A 233 2.75 -14.21 -9.96
CA HIS A 233 3.72 -13.44 -10.74
C HIS A 233 5.05 -13.23 -10.01
N GLN A 234 5.02 -12.97 -8.69
CA GLN A 234 6.23 -12.82 -7.87
C GLN A 234 6.98 -14.14 -7.74
N TYR A 235 6.24 -15.24 -7.62
CA TYR A 235 6.84 -16.57 -7.59
C TYR A 235 7.56 -16.90 -8.91
N VAL A 236 6.90 -16.66 -10.07
CA VAL A 236 7.50 -16.84 -11.40
C VAL A 236 8.74 -15.96 -11.53
N LEU A 237 8.67 -14.67 -11.13
CA LEU A 237 9.82 -13.77 -11.17
C LEU A 237 10.98 -14.28 -10.32
N ALA A 238 10.70 -14.75 -9.11
CA ALA A 238 11.72 -15.33 -8.22
C ALA A 238 12.39 -16.56 -8.84
N ARG A 239 11.61 -17.44 -9.51
CA ARG A 239 12.14 -18.61 -10.24
C ARG A 239 13.03 -18.20 -11.41
N ARG A 240 12.60 -17.22 -12.21
CA ARG A 240 13.40 -16.64 -13.30
C ARG A 240 14.73 -16.08 -12.81
N LEU A 241 14.71 -15.31 -11.71
CA LEU A 241 15.93 -14.75 -11.11
C LEU A 241 16.87 -15.85 -10.57
N SER A 242 16.30 -16.90 -9.96
CA SER A 242 17.09 -18.05 -9.50
C SER A 242 17.78 -18.73 -10.67
N ARG A 243 17.02 -18.99 -11.75
CA ARG A 243 17.56 -19.60 -12.98
C ARG A 243 18.65 -18.74 -13.62
N ALA A 244 18.45 -17.42 -13.67
CA ALA A 244 19.46 -16.52 -14.20
C ALA A 244 20.76 -16.55 -13.38
N ARG A 245 20.66 -16.61 -12.06
CA ARG A 245 21.85 -16.75 -11.17
C ARG A 245 22.58 -18.07 -11.37
N GLU A 246 21.85 -19.17 -11.61
CA GLU A 246 22.47 -20.47 -11.93
C GLU A 246 23.24 -20.40 -13.25
N LEU A 247 22.64 -19.84 -14.31
CA LEU A 247 23.29 -19.69 -15.61
C LEU A 247 24.51 -18.76 -15.55
N LEU A 248 24.43 -17.65 -14.82
CA LEU A 248 25.57 -16.75 -14.62
C LEU A 248 26.76 -17.42 -13.90
N ARG A 249 26.49 -18.38 -13.02
CA ARG A 249 27.55 -19.10 -12.29
C ARG A 249 28.09 -20.29 -13.04
N GLY A 250 27.25 -20.94 -13.84
CA GLY A 250 27.54 -22.23 -14.44
C GLY A 250 27.89 -22.19 -15.93
N THR A 251 27.77 -21.03 -16.61
CA THR A 251 28.00 -20.90 -18.04
C THR A 251 28.75 -19.64 -18.40
N ALA A 252 29.29 -19.57 -19.62
CA ALA A 252 29.91 -18.38 -20.21
C ALA A 252 28.97 -17.66 -21.19
N LEU A 253 27.66 -17.88 -21.08
CA LEU A 253 26.66 -17.24 -21.97
C LEU A 253 26.63 -15.73 -21.77
N PRO A 254 26.46 -14.96 -22.85
CA PRO A 254 26.23 -13.52 -22.76
C PRO A 254 24.99 -13.19 -21.92
N LEU A 255 25.02 -12.04 -21.19
CA LEU A 255 23.94 -11.63 -20.32
C LEU A 255 22.57 -11.56 -21.03
N GLY A 256 22.55 -11.08 -22.30
CA GLY A 256 21.35 -11.02 -23.10
C GLY A 256 20.74 -12.40 -23.41
N GLU A 257 21.57 -13.40 -23.67
CA GLU A 257 21.11 -14.78 -23.89
C GLU A 257 20.57 -15.39 -22.61
N ILE A 258 21.19 -15.13 -21.47
CA ILE A 258 20.70 -15.55 -20.15
C ILE A 258 19.35 -14.89 -19.85
N ALA A 259 19.20 -13.59 -20.15
CA ALA A 259 17.93 -12.89 -19.97
C ALA A 259 16.82 -13.54 -20.79
N LEU A 260 17.03 -13.80 -22.08
CA LEU A 260 16.08 -14.47 -22.96
C LEU A 260 15.74 -15.89 -22.46
N ALA A 261 16.75 -16.69 -22.10
CA ALA A 261 16.58 -18.04 -21.60
C ALA A 261 15.79 -18.10 -20.27
N CYS A 262 15.70 -16.99 -19.55
CA CYS A 262 14.95 -16.86 -18.31
C CYS A 262 13.62 -16.11 -18.48
N GLY A 263 13.21 -15.75 -19.70
CA GLY A 263 11.96 -15.08 -19.99
C GLY A 263 11.91 -13.59 -19.61
N PHE A 264 13.07 -12.93 -19.54
CA PHE A 264 13.14 -11.48 -19.42
C PHE A 264 13.12 -10.87 -20.82
N ALA A 265 12.33 -9.82 -21.00
CA ALA A 265 12.37 -9.03 -22.23
C ALA A 265 13.72 -8.31 -22.34
N SER A 266 14.24 -8.21 -23.56
CA SER A 266 15.45 -7.45 -23.89
C SER A 266 15.19 -5.94 -23.79
#